data_1d4d90503e1fa721b2c3378c66d5ef43
#
_entry.id   1d4d90503e1fa721b2c3378c66d5ef43
#
_cell.length_a   1.000
_cell.length_b   1.000
_cell.length_c   1.000
_cell.angle_alpha   90.00
_cell.angle_beta   90.00
_cell.angle_gamma   90.00
#
_symmetry.space_group_name_H-M   'P 1'
#
loop_
_entity.id
_entity.type
_entity.pdbx_description
1 polymer ?
#
loop_
_entity_poly.entity_id
_entity_poly.type
_entity_poly.pdbx_seq_one_letter_code
_entity_poly.pdbx_strand_id
1 'polypeptide(L)'
;RGLQILLSQFDSGRGLQKSKKTQMIDKIIFKIASNTENFGFLDNYTHTSSLKNSICGDSIKVYLLIKEDKIIKFKYEGDNCIYCQASASLLSKNTKNKSIKKVKDFVKNAENFFSDQNTVVNANWNVFKKIMNKKNVLRKGCLLLPLKTLLKALNN
;
A
#
# COMPACT_ATOMS: atom_id res chain seq x y z
N ARG A 1 -29.07 12.56 38.53
CA ARG A 1 -30.11 11.81 37.75
C ARG A 1 -29.87 11.78 36.25
N GLY A 2 -29.03 12.66 35.70
CA GLY A 2 -28.71 12.69 34.23
C GLY A 2 -27.66 11.66 33.79
N LEU A 3 -26.83 11.11 34.67
CA LEU A 3 -25.76 10.19 34.29
C LEU A 3 -26.22 8.73 34.09
N GLN A 4 -27.33 8.33 34.69
CA GLN A 4 -27.85 6.95 34.56
C GLN A 4 -28.58 6.68 33.25
N ILE A 5 -29.08 7.70 32.58
CA ILE A 5 -29.79 7.57 31.29
C ILE A 5 -28.81 7.39 30.12
N LEU A 6 -27.56 7.87 30.25
CA LEU A 6 -26.51 7.74 29.22
C LEU A 6 -25.86 6.35 29.16
N LEU A 7 -25.95 5.54 30.24
CA LEU A 7 -25.36 4.21 30.30
C LEU A 7 -26.27 3.12 29.71
N SER A 8 -27.59 3.34 29.63
CA SER A 8 -28.53 2.35 29.11
C SER A 8 -28.66 2.33 27.57
N GLN A 9 -28.14 3.34 26.86
CA GLN A 9 -28.17 3.38 25.40
C GLN A 9 -26.93 2.77 24.73
N PHE A 10 -25.96 2.33 25.49
CA PHE A 10 -24.70 1.76 24.94
C PHE A 10 -24.70 0.24 24.84
N ASP A 11 -25.77 -0.43 25.23
CA ASP A 11 -25.84 -1.89 25.27
C ASP A 11 -26.82 -2.44 24.22
N SER A 12 -26.57 -2.16 22.96
CA SER A 12 -27.17 -2.92 21.87
C SER A 12 -26.08 -3.73 21.15
N GLY A 13 -26.01 -5.01 21.49
CA GLY A 13 -25.02 -6.00 21.02
C GLY A 13 -24.95 -6.23 19.49
N ARG A 14 -25.50 -5.33 18.67
CA ARG A 14 -25.39 -5.33 17.21
C ARG A 14 -24.16 -4.61 16.67
N GLY A 15 -23.49 -3.77 17.47
CA GLY A 15 -22.29 -3.04 17.08
C GLY A 15 -21.01 -3.87 17.12
N LEU A 16 -20.93 -4.86 18.00
CA LEU A 16 -19.71 -5.63 18.28
C LEU A 16 -19.31 -6.65 17.20
N GLN A 17 -20.26 -7.17 16.42
CA GLN A 17 -19.93 -8.14 15.36
C GLN A 17 -19.38 -7.49 14.08
N LYS A 18 -19.83 -6.27 13.75
CA LYS A 18 -19.25 -5.51 12.63
C LYS A 18 -17.81 -5.05 12.94
N SER A 19 -17.54 -4.69 14.19
CA SER A 19 -16.20 -4.26 14.61
C SER A 19 -15.16 -5.38 14.57
N LYS A 20 -15.50 -6.62 14.90
CA LYS A 20 -14.57 -7.76 14.86
C LYS A 20 -14.09 -8.09 13.44
N LYS A 21 -14.98 -8.01 12.44
CA LYS A 21 -14.63 -8.28 11.04
C LYS A 21 -13.78 -7.17 10.42
N THR A 22 -14.05 -5.92 10.77
CA THR A 22 -13.28 -4.75 10.38
C THR A 22 -11.89 -4.78 11.05
N GLN A 23 -11.84 -5.12 12.35
CA GLN A 23 -10.58 -5.26 13.09
C GLN A 23 -9.66 -6.37 12.55
N MET A 24 -10.19 -7.47 12.00
CA MET A 24 -9.35 -8.52 11.40
C MET A 24 -8.69 -8.07 10.11
N ILE A 25 -9.38 -7.29 9.27
CA ILE A 25 -8.81 -6.73 8.05
C ILE A 25 -7.73 -5.71 8.40
N ASP A 26 -8.00 -4.86 9.37
CA ASP A 26 -7.05 -3.87 9.86
C ASP A 26 -5.79 -4.53 10.46
N LYS A 27 -5.91 -5.68 11.12
CA LYS A 27 -4.76 -6.43 11.64
C LYS A 27 -3.81 -6.94 10.55
N ILE A 28 -4.33 -7.39 9.41
CA ILE A 28 -3.48 -7.84 8.28
C ILE A 28 -2.76 -6.64 7.67
N ILE A 29 -3.48 -5.56 7.42
CA ILE A 29 -2.91 -4.31 6.89
C ILE A 29 -1.87 -3.77 7.87
N PHE A 30 -2.22 -3.70 9.16
CA PHE A 30 -1.31 -3.24 10.21
C PHE A 30 -0.03 -4.08 10.26
N LYS A 31 -0.14 -5.41 10.25
CA LYS A 31 1.01 -6.31 10.25
C LYS A 31 1.93 -6.08 9.05
N ILE A 32 1.37 -5.86 7.88
CA ILE A 32 2.15 -5.57 6.67
C ILE A 32 2.81 -4.20 6.78
N ALA A 33 2.07 -3.17 7.20
CA ALA A 33 2.56 -1.80 7.35
C ALA A 33 3.66 -1.68 8.42
N SER A 34 3.60 -2.49 9.48
CA SER A 34 4.61 -2.52 10.55
C SER A 34 5.97 -3.06 10.11
N ASN A 35 6.06 -3.64 8.92
CA ASN A 35 7.34 -4.03 8.36
C ASN A 35 8.03 -2.82 7.73
N THR A 36 8.95 -2.22 8.45
CA THR A 36 9.69 -1.00 8.09
C THR A 36 11.11 -1.26 7.59
N GLU A 37 11.46 -2.50 7.24
CA GLU A 37 12.79 -2.91 6.80
C GLU A 37 13.37 -2.02 5.67
N ASN A 38 12.52 -1.60 4.75
CA ASN A 38 12.89 -0.76 3.61
C ASN A 38 12.45 0.71 3.76
N PHE A 39 11.98 1.11 4.94
CA PHE A 39 11.68 2.50 5.24
C PHE A 39 12.98 3.29 5.45
N GLY A 40 13.03 4.53 4.93
CA GLY A 40 14.14 5.46 5.08
C GLY A 40 14.85 5.79 3.77
N PHE A 41 15.93 6.53 3.89
CA PHE A 41 16.75 7.04 2.80
C PHE A 41 17.70 5.98 2.23
N LEU A 42 18.13 6.16 0.98
CA LEU A 42 19.15 5.36 0.31
C LEU A 42 20.22 6.28 -0.31
N ASP A 43 21.45 6.26 0.22
CA ASP A 43 22.51 7.19 -0.19
C ASP A 43 22.93 7.06 -1.66
N ASN A 44 23.03 5.83 -2.16
CA ASN A 44 23.54 5.52 -3.48
C ASN A 44 22.43 5.15 -4.48
N TYR A 45 21.30 5.87 -4.44
CA TYR A 45 20.23 5.65 -5.41
C TYR A 45 20.60 6.12 -6.83
N THR A 46 20.08 5.43 -7.82
CA THR A 46 20.20 5.81 -9.25
C THR A 46 18.93 6.52 -9.73
N HIS A 47 17.77 6.19 -9.15
CA HIS A 47 16.48 6.74 -9.51
C HIS A 47 15.70 7.13 -8.28
N THR A 48 14.99 8.24 -8.34
CA THR A 48 14.12 8.73 -7.26
C THR A 48 12.93 9.47 -7.83
N SER A 49 11.83 9.43 -7.11
CA SER A 49 10.68 10.30 -7.38
C SER A 49 9.83 10.46 -6.13
N SER A 50 8.95 11.44 -6.14
CA SER A 50 7.96 11.66 -5.10
C SER A 50 6.59 11.97 -5.69
N LEU A 51 5.55 11.53 -5.00
CA LEU A 51 4.16 11.89 -5.28
C LEU A 51 3.41 12.17 -3.98
N LYS A 52 2.38 12.99 -4.10
CA LYS A 52 1.44 13.31 -3.03
C LYS A 52 0.02 13.00 -3.49
N ASN A 53 -0.77 12.40 -2.63
CA ASN A 53 -2.21 12.22 -2.84
C ASN A 53 -2.95 13.41 -2.22
N SER A 54 -3.52 14.26 -3.06
CA SER A 54 -4.23 15.47 -2.62
C SER A 54 -5.53 15.17 -1.83
N ILE A 55 -6.08 13.96 -1.97
CA ILE A 55 -7.35 13.59 -1.32
C ILE A 55 -7.12 13.19 0.15
N CYS A 56 -6.13 12.36 0.43
CA CYS A 56 -5.85 11.87 1.78
C CYS A 56 -4.63 12.53 2.44
N GLY A 57 -3.87 13.34 1.70
CA GLY A 57 -2.67 13.99 2.20
C GLY A 57 -1.42 13.09 2.25
N ASP A 58 -1.53 11.80 1.95
CA ASP A 58 -0.38 10.89 1.90
C ASP A 58 0.69 11.42 0.94
N SER A 59 1.94 11.35 1.36
CA SER A 59 3.09 11.68 0.52
C SER A 59 4.13 10.57 0.61
N ILE A 60 4.72 10.20 -0.51
CA ILE A 60 5.76 9.19 -0.55
C ILE A 60 6.88 9.59 -1.50
N LYS A 61 8.10 9.31 -1.08
CA LYS A 61 9.31 9.40 -1.90
C LYS A 61 9.97 8.04 -1.96
N VAL A 62 10.41 7.64 -3.14
CA VAL A 62 11.08 6.36 -3.37
C VAL A 62 12.50 6.58 -3.86
N TYR A 63 13.38 5.66 -3.47
CA TYR A 63 14.79 5.62 -3.85
C TYR A 63 15.10 4.23 -4.37
N LEU A 64 15.67 4.15 -5.58
CA LEU A 64 15.98 2.91 -6.25
C LEU A 64 17.47 2.86 -6.59
N LEU A 65 18.09 1.73 -6.34
CA LEU A 65 19.36 1.37 -6.95
C LEU A 65 19.08 0.35 -8.04
N ILE A 66 19.30 0.74 -9.28
CA ILE A 66 19.08 -0.09 -10.47
C ILE A 66 20.45 -0.46 -11.07
N LYS A 67 20.63 -1.75 -11.38
CA LYS A 67 21.77 -2.28 -12.11
C LYS A 67 21.28 -3.36 -13.07
N GLU A 68 21.82 -3.37 -14.28
CA GLU A 68 21.49 -4.39 -15.30
C GLU A 68 19.98 -4.61 -15.47
N ASP A 69 19.23 -3.53 -15.63
CA ASP A 69 17.76 -3.55 -15.79
C ASP A 69 16.99 -4.19 -14.59
N LYS A 70 17.62 -4.31 -13.41
CA LYS A 70 16.99 -4.88 -12.21
C LYS A 70 17.05 -3.92 -11.04
N ILE A 71 16.00 -3.93 -10.22
CA ILE A 71 15.96 -3.20 -8.96
C ILE A 71 16.76 -3.98 -7.89
N ILE A 72 17.91 -3.47 -7.52
CA ILE A 72 18.79 -4.09 -6.52
C ILE A 72 18.40 -3.68 -5.11
N LYS A 73 18.10 -2.40 -4.92
CA LYS A 73 17.60 -1.85 -3.64
C LYS A 73 16.43 -0.93 -3.90
N PHE A 74 15.48 -0.95 -2.97
CA PHE A 74 14.34 -0.06 -2.93
C PHE A 74 14.15 0.41 -1.48
N LYS A 75 14.23 1.70 -1.27
CA LYS A 75 13.88 2.36 -0.02
C LYS A 75 12.79 3.39 -0.26
N TYR A 76 12.02 3.72 0.77
CA TYR A 76 10.98 4.73 0.68
C TYR A 76 10.81 5.47 2.01
N GLU A 77 10.33 6.70 1.95
CA GLU A 77 9.97 7.52 3.10
C GLU A 77 8.76 8.40 2.78
N GLY A 78 8.12 8.95 3.80
CA GLY A 78 7.00 9.89 3.64
C GLY A 78 5.98 9.81 4.78
N ASP A 79 5.02 10.72 4.72
CA ASP A 79 3.87 10.75 5.64
C ASP A 79 2.73 9.95 5.01
N ASN A 80 2.53 8.74 5.51
CA ASN A 80 1.67 7.76 4.86
C ASN A 80 0.61 7.23 5.82
N CYS A 81 -0.62 7.08 5.33
CA CYS A 81 -1.61 6.27 6.01
C CYS A 81 -1.21 4.78 6.01
N ILE A 82 -1.83 4.00 6.87
CA ILE A 82 -1.54 2.57 7.02
C ILE A 82 -1.67 1.77 5.70
N TYR A 83 -2.58 2.14 4.81
CA TYR A 83 -2.75 1.48 3.51
C TYR A 83 -1.62 1.79 2.54
N CYS A 84 -1.20 3.05 2.47
CA CYS A 84 -0.05 3.48 1.68
C CYS A 84 1.23 2.81 2.19
N GLN A 85 1.43 2.81 3.51
CA GLN A 85 2.57 2.16 4.16
C GLN A 85 2.60 0.65 3.88
N ALA A 86 1.47 -0.06 3.98
CA ALA A 86 1.39 -1.48 3.66
C ALA A 86 1.74 -1.76 2.19
N SER A 87 1.23 -0.95 1.26
CA SER A 87 1.54 -1.08 -0.16
C SER A 87 3.04 -0.85 -0.43
N ALA A 88 3.63 0.21 0.14
CA ALA A 88 5.05 0.51 -0.01
C ALA A 88 5.95 -0.60 0.57
N SER A 89 5.59 -1.13 1.74
CA SER A 89 6.28 -2.25 2.37
C SER A 89 6.30 -3.49 1.49
N LEU A 90 5.15 -3.91 0.96
CA LEU A 90 5.09 -5.06 0.04
C LEU A 90 5.86 -4.79 -1.24
N LEU A 91 5.71 -3.58 -1.81
CA LEU A 91 6.34 -3.21 -3.07
C LEU A 91 7.86 -3.27 -2.97
N SER A 92 8.44 -2.64 -1.95
CA SER A 92 9.88 -2.60 -1.74
C SER A 92 10.51 -3.98 -1.54
N LYS A 93 9.79 -4.91 -0.89
CA LYS A 93 10.25 -6.29 -0.71
C LYS A 93 10.18 -7.13 -1.97
N ASN A 94 9.07 -7.00 -2.71
CA ASN A 94 8.75 -7.92 -3.81
C ASN A 94 9.31 -7.45 -5.17
N THR A 95 9.84 -6.24 -5.26
CA THR A 95 10.52 -5.74 -6.49
C THR A 95 12.01 -6.04 -6.52
N LYS A 96 12.61 -6.42 -5.39
CA LYS A 96 14.04 -6.75 -5.32
C LYS A 96 14.41 -7.86 -6.32
N ASN A 97 15.46 -7.63 -7.10
CA ASN A 97 15.98 -8.50 -8.16
C ASN A 97 15.00 -8.75 -9.32
N LYS A 98 13.92 -7.99 -9.42
CA LYS A 98 13.01 -8.06 -10.57
C LYS A 98 13.43 -7.03 -11.64
N SER A 99 13.24 -7.42 -12.92
CA SER A 99 13.48 -6.52 -14.03
C SER A 99 12.49 -5.38 -14.07
N ILE A 100 12.92 -4.22 -14.54
CA ILE A 100 12.10 -3.01 -14.70
C ILE A 100 10.81 -3.33 -15.48
N LYS A 101 10.91 -4.11 -16.57
CA LYS A 101 9.75 -4.50 -17.37
C LYS A 101 8.70 -5.24 -16.53
N LYS A 102 9.09 -6.27 -15.76
CA LYS A 102 8.16 -7.04 -14.91
C LYS A 102 7.48 -6.15 -13.86
N VAL A 103 8.21 -5.18 -13.33
CA VAL A 103 7.68 -4.24 -12.34
C VAL A 103 6.69 -3.27 -12.99
N LYS A 104 7.01 -2.70 -14.16
CA LYS A 104 6.10 -1.83 -14.91
C LYS A 104 4.80 -2.56 -15.31
N ASP A 105 4.91 -3.80 -15.78
CA ASP A 105 3.75 -4.64 -16.13
C ASP A 105 2.87 -4.90 -14.89
N PHE A 106 3.47 -5.13 -13.73
CA PHE A 106 2.72 -5.29 -12.49
C PHE A 106 2.00 -4.01 -12.08
N VAL A 107 2.65 -2.85 -12.13
CA VAL A 107 2.01 -1.58 -11.77
C VAL A 107 0.80 -1.32 -12.65
N LYS A 108 0.92 -1.53 -13.96
CA LYS A 108 -0.19 -1.41 -14.91
C LYS A 108 -1.33 -2.40 -14.60
N ASN A 109 -1.00 -3.65 -14.26
CA ASN A 109 -2.00 -4.64 -13.85
C ASN A 109 -2.73 -4.23 -12.57
N ALA A 110 -2.01 -3.66 -11.58
CA ALA A 110 -2.59 -3.18 -10.33
C ALA A 110 -3.53 -1.98 -10.54
N GLU A 111 -3.20 -1.06 -11.44
CA GLU A 111 -4.09 0.05 -11.81
C GLU A 111 -5.37 -0.48 -12.47
N ASN A 112 -5.24 -1.43 -13.41
CA ASN A 112 -6.38 -2.06 -14.07
C ASN A 112 -7.26 -2.82 -13.10
N PHE A 113 -6.71 -3.49 -12.10
CA PHE A 113 -7.47 -4.20 -11.06
C PHE A 113 -8.49 -3.30 -10.36
N PHE A 114 -8.14 -2.05 -10.08
CA PHE A 114 -9.05 -1.11 -9.44
C PHE A 114 -9.98 -0.38 -10.42
N SER A 115 -9.68 -0.42 -11.70
CA SER A 115 -10.50 0.18 -12.76
C SER A 115 -11.50 -0.81 -13.36
N ASP A 116 -11.08 -2.07 -13.55
CA ASP A 116 -11.88 -3.16 -14.07
C ASP A 116 -11.92 -4.32 -13.07
N GLN A 117 -13.13 -4.57 -12.54
CA GLN A 117 -13.34 -5.61 -11.51
C GLN A 117 -13.07 -7.04 -11.99
N ASN A 118 -12.92 -7.27 -13.28
CA ASN A 118 -12.60 -8.56 -13.88
C ASN A 118 -11.09 -8.83 -13.96
N THR A 119 -10.27 -7.80 -13.75
CA THR A 119 -8.81 -7.96 -13.74
C THR A 119 -8.36 -8.71 -12.49
N VAL A 120 -7.54 -9.72 -12.67
CA VAL A 120 -6.96 -10.52 -11.58
C VAL A 120 -5.49 -10.13 -11.39
N VAL A 121 -5.08 -9.97 -10.14
CA VAL A 121 -3.65 -9.76 -9.81
C VAL A 121 -2.85 -10.98 -10.26
N ASN A 122 -1.82 -10.74 -11.07
CA ASN A 122 -0.95 -11.78 -11.62
C ASN A 122 -0.39 -12.69 -10.50
N ALA A 123 -0.28 -13.98 -10.77
CA ALA A 123 0.18 -15.00 -9.82
C ALA A 123 1.55 -14.68 -9.19
N ASN A 124 2.46 -14.07 -9.94
CA ASN A 124 3.77 -13.64 -9.44
C ASN A 124 3.71 -12.55 -8.36
N TRP A 125 2.54 -11.95 -8.16
CA TRP A 125 2.28 -10.85 -7.23
C TRP A 125 1.15 -11.19 -6.23
N ASN A 126 0.91 -12.47 -6.00
CA ASN A 126 -0.18 -12.94 -5.13
C ASN A 126 -0.19 -12.33 -3.73
N VAL A 127 0.97 -11.94 -3.20
CA VAL A 127 1.08 -11.30 -1.89
C VAL A 127 0.26 -10.02 -1.82
N PHE A 128 0.09 -9.30 -2.95
CA PHE A 128 -0.69 -8.07 -3.03
C PHE A 128 -2.20 -8.29 -2.93
N LYS A 129 -2.71 -9.51 -3.17
CA LYS A 129 -4.13 -9.82 -2.96
C LYS A 129 -4.59 -9.59 -1.52
N LYS A 130 -3.67 -9.59 -0.56
CA LYS A 130 -3.94 -9.26 0.85
C LYS A 130 -4.42 -7.82 1.04
N ILE A 131 -3.95 -6.91 0.21
CA ILE A 131 -4.28 -5.48 0.25
C ILE A 131 -5.11 -5.03 -0.96
N MET A 132 -4.87 -5.58 -2.14
CA MET A 132 -5.59 -5.31 -3.38
C MET A 132 -6.77 -6.27 -3.49
N ASN A 133 -7.91 -5.88 -2.94
CA ASN A 133 -9.15 -6.64 -2.98
C ASN A 133 -10.35 -5.69 -3.00
N LYS A 134 -11.54 -6.23 -3.32
CA LYS A 134 -12.78 -5.45 -3.45
C LYS A 134 -13.15 -4.65 -2.19
N LYS A 135 -12.73 -5.10 -1.00
CA LYS A 135 -13.02 -4.42 0.27
C LYS A 135 -12.23 -3.13 0.43
N ASN A 136 -11.07 -3.04 -0.24
CA ASN A 136 -10.16 -1.91 -0.16
C ASN A 136 -10.29 -0.92 -1.33
N VAL A 137 -11.34 -1.04 -2.16
CA VAL A 137 -11.56 -0.16 -3.33
C VAL A 137 -11.61 1.31 -2.93
N LEU A 138 -12.20 1.65 -1.78
CA LEU A 138 -12.25 3.02 -1.28
C LEU A 138 -10.86 3.56 -0.89
N ARG A 139 -9.89 2.69 -0.73
CA ARG A 139 -8.49 3.01 -0.41
C ARG A 139 -7.55 2.88 -1.61
N LYS A 140 -8.10 2.71 -2.82
CA LYS A 140 -7.30 2.56 -4.04
C LYS A 140 -6.27 3.66 -4.25
N GLY A 141 -6.60 4.90 -3.93
CA GLY A 141 -5.69 6.04 -4.05
C GLY A 141 -4.45 5.89 -3.17
N CYS A 142 -4.63 5.46 -1.92
CA CYS A 142 -3.52 5.20 -0.98
C CYS A 142 -2.71 3.97 -1.41
N LEU A 143 -3.38 2.88 -1.83
CA LEU A 143 -2.73 1.64 -2.25
C LEU A 143 -1.93 1.80 -3.54
N LEU A 144 -2.41 2.60 -4.49
CA LEU A 144 -1.74 2.85 -5.77
C LEU A 144 -0.65 3.92 -5.69
N LEU A 145 -0.62 4.76 -4.66
CA LEU A 145 0.34 5.86 -4.57
C LEU A 145 1.81 5.38 -4.63
N PRO A 146 2.25 4.36 -3.86
CA PRO A 146 3.63 3.84 -3.96
C PRO A 146 3.95 3.27 -5.34
N LEU A 147 2.99 2.59 -5.97
CA LEU A 147 3.16 2.00 -7.31
C LEU A 147 3.34 3.09 -8.37
N LYS A 148 2.50 4.13 -8.33
CA LYS A 148 2.63 5.28 -9.25
C LYS A 148 3.93 6.04 -9.04
N THR A 149 4.36 6.19 -7.79
CA THR A 149 5.64 6.83 -7.46
C THR A 149 6.81 6.02 -8.00
N LEU A 150 6.77 4.70 -7.84
CA LEU A 150 7.76 3.79 -8.42
C LEU A 150 7.79 3.91 -9.95
N LEU A 151 6.64 3.85 -10.61
CA LEU A 151 6.54 3.97 -12.07
C LEU A 151 7.14 5.29 -12.56
N LYS A 152 6.86 6.39 -11.86
CA LYS A 152 7.45 7.70 -12.16
C LYS A 152 8.97 7.68 -12.05
N ALA A 153 9.52 7.05 -10.99
CA ALA A 153 10.97 6.91 -10.82
C ALA A 153 11.62 6.07 -11.94
N LEU A 154 10.92 5.05 -12.43
CA LEU A 154 11.41 4.17 -13.52
C LEU A 154 11.29 4.79 -14.92
N ASN A 155 10.65 5.94 -15.06
CA ASN A 155 10.47 6.65 -16.34
C ASN A 155 11.32 7.94 -16.42
N ASN A 156 11.98 8.31 -15.33
CA ASN A 156 12.95 9.40 -15.27
C ASN A 156 14.36 8.87 -15.62
#